data_e37da418d62ca611bcdc1c8325cf26c3
#
_entry.id   e37da418d62ca611bcdc1c8325cf26c3
#
_cell.length_a   1.000
_cell.length_b   1.000
_cell.length_c   1.000
_cell.angle_alpha   90.00
_cell.angle_beta   90.00
_cell.angle_gamma   90.00
#
_symmetry.space_group_name_H-M   'P 1'
#
loop_
_entity.id
_entity.type
_entity.pdbx_description
1 polymer ?
#
loop_
_entity_poly.entity_id
_entity_poly.type
_entity_poly.pdbx_seq_one_letter_code
_entity_poly.pdbx_strand_id
1 'polypeptide(L)'
;MIAAAHASIVEEGVAAMSIRNICSAAGHSQGAFYSNFASKDDLLVDILQSHIQDEVTLLRDIVAQCVGDDIEATLEVLADRLAKLAEEPQWSLLSIELQLHARRNPAFAERHREGKAACYRMFGELVADLVRRFSLRPALPAEQTGIGLYALWMGLAVQGDVEGAISRDEMLVGFFRAMAGLDVLEPAKP
;
A
#
# COMPACT_ATOMS: atom_id res chain seq x y z
N MET A 1 -14.00 8.44 -14.26
CA MET A 1 -12.86 7.74 -14.88
C MET A 1 -12.08 6.89 -13.88
N ILE A 2 -11.56 7.45 -12.81
CA ILE A 2 -10.79 6.70 -11.81
C ILE A 2 -11.59 5.51 -11.26
N ALA A 3 -12.83 5.69 -10.81
CA ALA A 3 -13.68 4.61 -10.31
C ALA A 3 -13.95 3.51 -11.36
N ALA A 4 -14.16 3.88 -12.64
CA ALA A 4 -14.35 2.90 -13.71
C ALA A 4 -13.07 2.12 -14.03
N ALA A 5 -11.92 2.79 -13.99
CA ALA A 5 -10.63 2.14 -14.16
C ALA A 5 -10.28 1.22 -12.98
N HIS A 6 -10.60 1.64 -11.75
CA HIS A 6 -10.47 0.81 -10.56
C HIS A 6 -11.31 -0.48 -10.68
N ALA A 7 -12.60 -0.35 -11.03
CA ALA A 7 -13.46 -1.52 -11.24
C ALA A 7 -12.89 -2.47 -12.31
N SER A 8 -12.41 -1.94 -13.45
CA SER A 8 -11.78 -2.74 -14.50
C SER A 8 -10.50 -3.46 -14.03
N ILE A 9 -9.68 -2.82 -13.17
CA ILE A 9 -8.49 -3.47 -12.58
C ILE A 9 -8.89 -4.65 -11.69
N VAL A 10 -9.91 -4.45 -10.85
CA VAL A 10 -10.39 -5.48 -9.93
C VAL A 10 -10.99 -6.66 -10.69
N GLU A 11 -11.77 -6.40 -11.75
CA GLU A 11 -12.50 -7.45 -12.49
C GLU A 11 -11.65 -8.15 -13.56
N GLU A 12 -10.83 -7.41 -14.30
CA GLU A 12 -10.16 -7.89 -15.51
C GLU A 12 -8.63 -7.88 -15.42
N GLY A 13 -8.06 -7.19 -14.41
CA GLY A 13 -6.63 -6.95 -14.27
C GLY A 13 -6.10 -5.84 -15.17
N VAL A 14 -4.87 -5.38 -14.87
CA VAL A 14 -4.22 -4.24 -15.54
C VAL A 14 -3.99 -4.50 -17.04
N ALA A 15 -3.66 -5.73 -17.41
CA ALA A 15 -3.35 -6.10 -18.80
C ALA A 15 -4.56 -5.94 -19.74
N ALA A 16 -5.76 -6.28 -19.28
CA ALA A 16 -7.00 -6.20 -20.06
C ALA A 16 -7.54 -4.76 -20.17
N MET A 17 -7.14 -3.87 -19.28
CA MET A 17 -7.64 -2.51 -19.20
C MET A 17 -7.31 -1.68 -20.45
N SER A 18 -8.32 -1.09 -21.09
CA SER A 18 -8.15 -0.18 -22.22
C SER A 18 -8.77 1.19 -21.96
N ILE A 19 -8.13 2.26 -22.48
CA ILE A 19 -8.67 3.64 -22.38
C ILE A 19 -10.09 3.72 -22.94
N ARG A 20 -10.36 3.01 -24.03
CA ARG A 20 -11.69 2.99 -24.67
C ARG A 20 -12.75 2.40 -23.73
N ASN A 21 -12.44 1.26 -23.07
CA ASN A 21 -13.36 0.59 -22.16
C ASN A 21 -13.61 1.44 -20.91
N ILE A 22 -12.57 2.04 -20.34
CA ILE A 22 -12.68 2.96 -19.20
C ILE A 22 -13.55 4.15 -19.53
N CYS A 23 -13.31 4.80 -20.68
CA CYS A 23 -14.12 5.95 -21.11
C CYS A 23 -15.58 5.56 -21.32
N SER A 24 -15.82 4.40 -21.96
CA SER A 24 -17.18 3.89 -22.18
C SER A 24 -17.91 3.62 -20.87
N ALA A 25 -17.25 2.92 -19.92
CA ALA A 25 -17.82 2.61 -18.61
C ALA A 25 -18.07 3.87 -17.75
N ALA A 26 -17.21 4.89 -17.90
CA ALA A 26 -17.33 6.15 -17.18
C ALA A 26 -18.28 7.17 -17.85
N GLY A 27 -18.86 6.88 -19.02
CA GLY A 27 -19.67 7.83 -19.77
C GLY A 27 -18.90 9.03 -20.32
N HIS A 28 -17.60 8.88 -20.58
CA HIS A 28 -16.72 9.93 -21.07
C HIS A 28 -16.18 9.64 -22.48
N SER A 29 -15.78 10.70 -23.19
CA SER A 29 -15.06 10.56 -24.45
C SER A 29 -13.57 10.31 -24.23
N GLN A 30 -12.88 9.72 -25.21
CA GLN A 30 -11.41 9.63 -25.18
C GLN A 30 -10.74 11.02 -25.14
N GLY A 31 -11.36 12.06 -25.74
CA GLY A 31 -10.88 13.43 -25.61
C GLY A 31 -10.89 13.93 -24.18
N ALA A 32 -11.95 13.60 -23.42
CA ALA A 32 -12.02 13.91 -21.99
C ALA A 32 -10.95 13.15 -21.16
N PHE A 33 -10.58 11.93 -21.58
CA PHE A 33 -9.46 11.20 -20.98
C PHE A 33 -8.17 11.98 -21.15
N TYR A 34 -7.79 12.31 -22.38
CA TYR A 34 -6.53 12.99 -22.69
C TYR A 34 -6.44 14.45 -22.19
N SER A 35 -7.57 15.03 -21.78
CA SER A 35 -7.57 16.32 -21.07
C SER A 35 -7.13 16.19 -19.59
N ASN A 36 -7.22 14.99 -19.01
CA ASN A 36 -6.89 14.74 -17.59
C ASN A 36 -5.63 13.91 -17.40
N PHE A 37 -5.34 12.99 -18.33
CA PHE A 37 -4.22 12.04 -18.24
C PHE A 37 -3.46 12.03 -19.56
N ALA A 38 -2.14 12.19 -19.50
CA ALA A 38 -1.32 12.16 -20.71
C ALA A 38 -1.23 10.73 -21.31
N SER A 39 -1.39 9.70 -20.48
CA SER A 39 -1.29 8.29 -20.89
C SER A 39 -2.12 7.37 -19.98
N LYS A 40 -2.26 6.11 -20.40
CA LYS A 40 -2.80 5.04 -19.55
C LYS A 40 -1.95 4.88 -18.28
N ASP A 41 -0.64 4.98 -18.41
CA ASP A 41 0.30 4.80 -17.31
C ASP A 41 0.14 5.88 -16.24
N ASP A 42 -0.12 7.15 -16.64
CA ASP A 42 -0.42 8.22 -15.69
C ASP A 42 -1.69 7.94 -14.90
N LEU A 43 -2.76 7.50 -15.59
CA LEU A 43 -3.98 7.08 -14.89
C LEU A 43 -3.71 5.94 -13.91
N LEU A 44 -2.91 4.94 -14.28
CA LEU A 44 -2.59 3.81 -13.40
C LEU A 44 -1.79 4.23 -12.17
N VAL A 45 -0.84 5.16 -12.33
CA VAL A 45 -0.10 5.74 -11.19
C VAL A 45 -1.05 6.47 -10.26
N ASP A 46 -1.95 7.30 -10.80
CA ASP A 46 -2.89 8.09 -10.00
C ASP A 46 -3.88 7.18 -9.25
N ILE A 47 -4.36 6.10 -9.89
CA ILE A 47 -5.22 5.10 -9.22
C ILE A 47 -4.50 4.42 -8.07
N LEU A 48 -3.27 3.95 -8.30
CA LEU A 48 -2.48 3.30 -7.25
C LEU A 48 -2.18 4.25 -6.10
N GLN A 49 -1.82 5.50 -6.41
CA GLN A 49 -1.56 6.52 -5.39
C GLN A 49 -2.81 6.85 -4.58
N SER A 50 -3.96 7.00 -5.23
CA SER A 50 -5.24 7.24 -4.54
C SER A 50 -5.58 6.08 -3.60
N HIS A 51 -5.46 4.83 -4.07
CA HIS A 51 -5.69 3.66 -3.23
C HIS A 51 -4.75 3.63 -2.02
N ILE A 52 -3.45 3.81 -2.20
CA ILE A 52 -2.48 3.84 -1.10
C ILE A 52 -2.79 4.99 -0.12
N GLN A 53 -3.15 6.16 -0.64
CA GLN A 53 -3.52 7.31 0.19
C GLN A 53 -4.74 7.01 1.07
N ASP A 54 -5.77 6.40 0.49
CA ASP A 54 -7.00 6.04 1.20
C ASP A 54 -6.71 5.02 2.31
N GLU A 55 -5.90 3.99 2.00
CA GLU A 55 -5.53 2.97 2.97
C GLU A 55 -4.65 3.51 4.10
N VAL A 56 -3.64 4.30 3.79
CA VAL A 56 -2.78 4.91 4.83
C VAL A 56 -3.58 5.88 5.68
N THR A 57 -4.52 6.63 5.08
CA THR A 57 -5.41 7.51 5.85
C THR A 57 -6.26 6.70 6.82
N LEU A 58 -6.85 5.60 6.38
CA LEU A 58 -7.61 4.71 7.25
C LEU A 58 -6.77 4.12 8.39
N LEU A 59 -5.55 3.67 8.10
CA LEU A 59 -4.63 3.16 9.14
C LEU A 59 -4.26 4.26 10.15
N ARG A 60 -4.05 5.50 9.70
CA ARG A 60 -3.78 6.65 10.58
C ARG A 60 -5.00 7.01 11.44
N ASP A 61 -6.19 6.92 10.89
CA ASP A 61 -7.44 7.14 11.62
C ASP A 61 -7.63 6.07 12.71
N ILE A 62 -7.30 4.81 12.44
CA ILE A 62 -7.28 3.74 13.45
C ILE A 62 -6.36 4.14 14.61
N VAL A 63 -5.11 4.55 14.30
CA VAL A 63 -4.14 4.98 15.33
C VAL A 63 -4.66 6.19 16.12
N ALA A 64 -5.29 7.16 15.46
CA ALA A 64 -5.79 8.37 16.11
C ALA A 64 -7.01 8.12 17.02
N GLN A 65 -7.87 7.16 16.64
CA GLN A 65 -9.13 6.86 17.34
C GLN A 65 -8.97 5.83 18.46
N CYS A 66 -7.83 5.14 18.57
CA CYS A 66 -7.57 4.20 19.63
C CYS A 66 -7.70 4.88 21.01
N VAL A 67 -8.51 4.30 21.87
CA VAL A 67 -8.76 4.80 23.23
C VAL A 67 -7.72 4.21 24.19
N GLY A 68 -7.07 5.07 24.98
CA GLY A 68 -6.03 4.65 25.94
C GLY A 68 -4.64 4.49 25.30
N ASP A 69 -3.71 3.94 26.07
CA ASP A 69 -2.30 3.75 25.66
C ASP A 69 -1.98 2.28 25.37
N ASP A 70 -3.00 1.51 24.99
CA ASP A 70 -2.87 0.09 24.66
C ASP A 70 -2.41 -0.08 23.20
N ILE A 71 -1.10 -0.24 23.03
CA ILE A 71 -0.50 -0.49 21.72
C ILE A 71 -0.88 -1.86 21.18
N GLU A 72 -1.08 -2.87 22.04
CA GLU A 72 -1.41 -4.24 21.60
C GLU A 72 -2.77 -4.27 20.91
N ALA A 73 -3.79 -3.68 21.55
CA ALA A 73 -5.12 -3.55 20.94
C ALA A 73 -5.07 -2.76 19.61
N THR A 74 -4.23 -1.73 19.53
CA THR A 74 -4.04 -0.97 18.29
C THR A 74 -3.41 -1.82 17.19
N LEU A 75 -2.38 -2.59 17.52
CA LEU A 75 -1.70 -3.47 16.56
C LEU A 75 -2.61 -4.59 16.07
N GLU A 76 -3.49 -5.14 16.92
CA GLU A 76 -4.51 -6.12 16.51
C GLU A 76 -5.47 -5.55 15.46
N VAL A 77 -5.98 -4.34 15.68
CA VAL A 77 -6.88 -3.68 14.70
C VAL A 77 -6.15 -3.36 13.40
N LEU A 78 -4.88 -2.94 13.47
CA LEU A 78 -4.07 -2.70 12.28
C LEU A 78 -3.79 -4.01 11.53
N ALA A 79 -3.49 -5.11 12.25
CA ALA A 79 -3.29 -6.43 11.65
C ALA A 79 -4.54 -6.92 10.90
N ASP A 80 -5.73 -6.80 11.51
CA ASP A 80 -7.01 -7.16 10.85
C ASP A 80 -7.23 -6.35 9.55
N ARG A 81 -6.90 -5.05 9.54
CA ARG A 81 -6.98 -4.25 8.32
C ARG A 81 -5.97 -4.69 7.27
N LEU A 82 -4.73 -4.97 7.67
CA LEU A 82 -3.69 -5.44 6.78
C LEU A 82 -4.01 -6.83 6.20
N ALA A 83 -4.62 -7.73 7.00
CA ALA A 83 -5.09 -9.03 6.51
C ALA A 83 -6.10 -8.85 5.37
N LYS A 84 -7.08 -7.93 5.52
CA LYS A 84 -8.05 -7.60 4.46
C LYS A 84 -7.39 -7.04 3.21
N LEU A 85 -6.37 -6.20 3.35
CA LEU A 85 -5.59 -5.69 2.22
C LEU A 85 -4.80 -6.80 1.51
N ALA A 86 -4.36 -7.83 2.25
CA ALA A 86 -3.66 -8.95 1.66
C ALA A 86 -4.55 -9.80 0.74
N GLU A 87 -5.88 -9.76 0.93
CA GLU A 87 -6.87 -10.43 0.08
C GLU A 87 -7.10 -9.72 -1.26
N GLU A 88 -6.48 -8.54 -1.48
CA GLU A 88 -6.61 -7.73 -2.68
C GLU A 88 -5.30 -7.70 -3.51
N PRO A 89 -4.88 -8.82 -4.13
CA PRO A 89 -3.58 -8.94 -4.80
C PRO A 89 -3.40 -8.00 -6.00
N GLN A 90 -4.49 -7.52 -6.62
CA GLN A 90 -4.46 -6.63 -7.78
C GLN A 90 -3.65 -5.36 -7.55
N TRP A 91 -3.64 -4.81 -6.33
CA TRP A 91 -2.89 -3.60 -6.00
C TRP A 91 -1.39 -3.84 -5.93
N SER A 92 -1.00 -4.97 -5.36
CA SER A 92 0.41 -5.38 -5.35
C SER A 92 0.91 -5.68 -6.76
N LEU A 93 0.12 -6.37 -7.57
CA LEU A 93 0.43 -6.66 -8.97
C LEU A 93 0.56 -5.38 -9.79
N LEU A 94 -0.37 -4.42 -9.64
CA LEU A 94 -0.27 -3.12 -10.30
C LEU A 94 1.02 -2.39 -9.93
N SER A 95 1.37 -2.37 -8.65
CA SER A 95 2.61 -1.73 -8.18
C SER A 95 3.85 -2.37 -8.81
N ILE A 96 3.89 -3.71 -8.93
CA ILE A 96 4.97 -4.45 -9.57
C ILE A 96 5.06 -4.14 -11.07
N GLU A 97 3.93 -4.16 -11.78
CA GLU A 97 3.87 -3.85 -13.21
C GLU A 97 4.39 -2.44 -13.49
N LEU A 98 3.96 -1.44 -12.74
CA LEU A 98 4.44 -0.07 -12.86
C LEU A 98 5.94 0.06 -12.54
N GLN A 99 6.42 -0.68 -11.52
CA GLN A 99 7.86 -0.73 -11.19
C GLN A 99 8.68 -1.33 -12.33
N LEU A 100 8.21 -2.40 -12.97
CA LEU A 100 8.88 -3.02 -14.10
C LEU A 100 8.84 -2.14 -15.35
N HIS A 101 7.70 -1.49 -15.59
CA HIS A 101 7.54 -0.52 -16.67
C HIS A 101 8.50 0.65 -16.52
N ALA A 102 8.62 1.23 -15.32
CA ALA A 102 9.54 2.31 -15.02
C ALA A 102 11.02 1.94 -15.27
N ARG A 103 11.40 0.67 -15.01
CA ARG A 103 12.76 0.19 -15.30
C ARG A 103 13.05 0.09 -16.79
N ARG A 104 12.03 -0.08 -17.64
CA ARG A 104 12.15 -0.26 -19.08
C ARG A 104 11.87 1.02 -19.85
N ASN A 105 11.21 2.00 -19.23
CA ASN A 105 10.80 3.26 -19.87
C ASN A 105 11.33 4.46 -19.09
N PRO A 106 12.47 5.06 -19.49
CA PRO A 106 13.05 6.21 -18.81
C PRO A 106 12.14 7.44 -18.76
N ALA A 107 11.27 7.64 -19.76
CA ALA A 107 10.33 8.75 -19.79
C ALA A 107 9.26 8.63 -18.69
N PHE A 108 8.86 7.41 -18.34
CA PHE A 108 7.93 7.13 -17.27
C PHE A 108 8.60 7.07 -15.89
N ALA A 109 9.91 6.77 -15.83
CA ALA A 109 10.63 6.52 -14.57
C ALA A 109 10.55 7.70 -13.59
N GLU A 110 10.57 8.94 -14.06
CA GLU A 110 10.49 10.14 -13.20
C GLU A 110 9.12 10.21 -12.51
N ARG A 111 8.04 10.10 -13.29
CA ARG A 111 6.66 10.09 -12.77
C ARG A 111 6.44 8.99 -11.71
N HIS A 112 6.95 7.79 -12.00
CA HIS A 112 6.89 6.67 -11.06
C HIS A 112 7.70 6.93 -9.79
N ARG A 113 8.88 7.57 -9.88
CA ARG A 113 9.73 7.92 -8.74
C ARG A 113 9.06 8.91 -7.81
N GLU A 114 8.41 9.95 -8.36
CA GLU A 114 7.64 10.92 -7.58
C GLU A 114 6.51 10.26 -6.79
N GLY A 115 5.75 9.37 -7.46
CA GLY A 115 4.69 8.61 -6.83
C GLY A 115 5.19 7.72 -5.69
N LYS A 116 6.30 7.02 -5.92
CA LYS A 116 6.94 6.18 -4.91
C LYS A 116 7.46 6.97 -3.71
N ALA A 117 8.03 8.15 -3.96
CA ALA A 117 8.47 9.03 -2.87
C ALA A 117 7.28 9.53 -2.02
N ALA A 118 6.12 9.80 -2.64
CA ALA A 118 4.90 10.12 -1.90
C ALA A 118 4.45 8.97 -1.01
N CYS A 119 4.42 7.73 -1.53
CA CYS A 119 4.11 6.54 -0.72
C CYS A 119 5.05 6.39 0.48
N TYR A 120 6.34 6.55 0.27
CA TYR A 120 7.33 6.45 1.36
C TYR A 120 7.09 7.47 2.47
N ARG A 121 6.76 8.72 2.11
CA ARG A 121 6.41 9.75 3.10
C ARG A 121 5.17 9.35 3.91
N MET A 122 4.11 8.88 3.25
CA MET A 122 2.87 8.48 3.92
C MET A 122 3.10 7.35 4.93
N PHE A 123 3.85 6.32 4.57
CA PHE A 123 4.21 5.25 5.51
C PHE A 123 5.12 5.73 6.65
N GLY A 124 6.07 6.62 6.36
CA GLY A 124 6.90 7.26 7.38
C GLY A 124 6.06 8.07 8.39
N GLU A 125 5.06 8.81 7.91
CA GLU A 125 4.13 9.56 8.76
C GLU A 125 3.26 8.64 9.62
N LEU A 126 2.76 7.53 9.08
CA LEU A 126 2.00 6.52 9.84
C LEU A 126 2.86 5.97 11.00
N VAL A 127 4.10 5.59 10.72
CA VAL A 127 5.04 5.13 11.78
C VAL A 127 5.32 6.23 12.78
N ALA A 128 5.50 7.48 12.34
CA ALA A 128 5.72 8.61 13.24
C ALA A 128 4.51 8.87 14.15
N ASP A 129 3.28 8.66 13.65
CA ASP A 129 2.06 8.76 14.44
C ASP A 129 2.03 7.68 15.54
N LEU A 130 2.36 6.43 15.22
CA LEU A 130 2.48 5.35 16.21
C LEU A 130 3.55 5.66 17.26
N VAL A 131 4.74 6.07 16.81
CA VAL A 131 5.85 6.43 17.71
C VAL A 131 5.46 7.53 18.69
N ARG A 132 4.81 8.58 18.20
CA ARG A 132 4.34 9.69 19.05
C ARG A 132 3.24 9.25 20.01
N ARG A 133 2.24 8.53 19.48
CA ARG A 133 1.05 8.12 20.23
C ARG A 133 1.39 7.23 21.41
N PHE A 134 2.31 6.30 21.24
CA PHE A 134 2.69 5.30 22.23
C PHE A 134 4.06 5.54 22.86
N SER A 135 4.68 6.70 22.60
CA SER A 135 6.00 7.07 23.15
C SER A 135 7.09 6.01 22.88
N LEU A 136 7.04 5.36 21.69
CA LEU A 136 7.97 4.31 21.31
C LEU A 136 9.38 4.85 21.05
N ARG A 137 10.38 3.96 21.12
CA ARG A 137 11.78 4.26 20.79
C ARG A 137 12.29 3.32 19.72
N PRO A 138 11.89 3.53 18.45
CA PRO A 138 12.28 2.66 17.37
C PRO A 138 13.79 2.67 17.14
N ALA A 139 14.32 1.53 16.68
CA ALA A 139 15.75 1.37 16.35
C ALA A 139 16.18 2.20 15.13
N LEU A 140 15.23 2.56 14.24
CA LEU A 140 15.45 3.39 13.06
C LEU A 140 14.51 4.60 13.07
N PRO A 141 14.86 5.69 12.36
CA PRO A 141 13.93 6.81 12.13
C PRO A 141 12.61 6.31 11.52
N ALA A 142 11.50 6.98 11.88
CA ALA A 142 10.16 6.59 11.43
C ALA A 142 10.03 6.45 9.90
N GLU A 143 10.67 7.36 9.14
CA GLU A 143 10.71 7.30 7.68
C GLU A 143 11.37 6.01 7.18
N GLN A 144 12.53 5.65 7.73
CA GLN A 144 13.25 4.43 7.34
C GLN A 144 12.47 3.17 7.73
N THR A 145 11.85 3.17 8.90
CA THR A 145 10.98 2.09 9.35
C THR A 145 9.78 1.93 8.42
N GLY A 146 9.12 3.02 8.06
CA GLY A 146 7.99 3.01 7.11
C GLY A 146 8.37 2.49 5.72
N ILE A 147 9.53 2.91 5.18
CA ILE A 147 10.05 2.38 3.91
C ILE A 147 10.32 0.88 4.01
N GLY A 148 10.92 0.42 5.12
CA GLY A 148 11.21 -0.99 5.35
C GLY A 148 9.95 -1.84 5.42
N LEU A 149 8.94 -1.39 6.15
CA LEU A 149 7.63 -2.07 6.26
C LEU A 149 6.91 -2.13 4.90
N TYR A 150 6.90 -1.03 4.14
CA TYR A 150 6.34 -1.03 2.78
C TYR A 150 7.08 -2.00 1.85
N ALA A 151 8.41 -2.02 1.90
CA ALA A 151 9.22 -2.93 1.09
C ALA A 151 8.99 -4.39 1.49
N LEU A 152 8.85 -4.70 2.79
CA LEU A 152 8.51 -6.02 3.29
C LEU A 152 7.13 -6.46 2.79
N TRP A 153 6.10 -5.60 2.93
CA TRP A 153 4.74 -5.85 2.45
C TRP A 153 4.72 -6.20 0.96
N MET A 154 5.40 -5.38 0.14
CA MET A 154 5.50 -5.60 -1.29
C MET A 154 6.30 -6.86 -1.65
N GLY A 155 7.37 -7.13 -0.91
CA GLY A 155 8.17 -8.34 -1.12
C GLY A 155 7.39 -9.62 -0.84
N LEU A 156 6.62 -9.65 0.24
CA LEU A 156 5.75 -10.77 0.58
C LEU A 156 4.63 -10.95 -0.47
N ALA A 157 4.08 -9.85 -1.00
CA ALA A 157 3.08 -9.92 -2.07
C ALA A 157 3.62 -10.59 -3.34
N VAL A 158 4.90 -10.39 -3.67
CA VAL A 158 5.54 -11.02 -4.85
C VAL A 158 5.77 -12.51 -4.64
N GLN A 159 6.12 -12.90 -3.42
CA GLN A 159 6.44 -14.30 -3.11
C GLN A 159 5.18 -15.19 -3.07
N GLY A 160 4.01 -14.58 -2.86
CA GLY A 160 2.76 -15.30 -2.68
C GLY A 160 2.69 -16.04 -1.34
N ASP A 161 1.55 -16.67 -1.10
CA ASP A 161 1.33 -17.43 0.13
C ASP A 161 2.05 -18.78 0.05
N VAL A 162 2.72 -19.13 1.15
CA VAL A 162 3.37 -20.44 1.32
C VAL A 162 2.63 -21.17 2.44
N GLU A 163 2.15 -22.37 2.15
CA GLU A 163 1.42 -23.18 3.11
C GLU A 163 2.23 -23.39 4.39
N GLY A 164 1.64 -23.08 5.54
CA GLY A 164 2.28 -23.17 6.85
C GLY A 164 3.26 -22.03 7.17
N ALA A 165 3.42 -21.03 6.29
CA ALA A 165 4.18 -19.84 6.61
C ALA A 165 3.34 -18.84 7.40
N ILE A 166 4.05 -17.93 8.11
CA ILE A 166 3.41 -16.80 8.79
C ILE A 166 2.73 -15.88 7.77
N SER A 167 1.56 -15.34 8.10
CA SER A 167 0.82 -14.46 7.21
C SER A 167 1.54 -13.12 6.97
N ARG A 168 1.14 -12.40 5.93
CA ARG A 168 1.77 -11.12 5.56
C ARG A 168 1.59 -10.05 6.63
N ASP A 169 0.40 -9.96 7.19
CA ASP A 169 0.04 -9.03 8.26
C ASP A 169 0.77 -9.37 9.57
N GLU A 170 0.80 -10.63 9.97
CA GLU A 170 1.56 -11.09 11.15
C GLU A 170 3.05 -10.80 11.00
N MET A 171 3.63 -11.04 9.82
CA MET A 171 5.02 -10.73 9.54
C MET A 171 5.28 -9.23 9.65
N LEU A 172 4.40 -8.39 9.08
CA LEU A 172 4.54 -6.94 9.12
C LEU A 172 4.47 -6.40 10.55
N VAL A 173 3.49 -6.86 11.33
CA VAL A 173 3.34 -6.50 12.74
C VAL A 173 4.53 -6.97 13.57
N GLY A 174 4.99 -8.20 13.36
CA GLY A 174 6.18 -8.74 14.02
C GLY A 174 7.44 -7.92 13.76
N PHE A 175 7.67 -7.52 12.51
CA PHE A 175 8.77 -6.62 12.17
C PHE A 175 8.63 -5.23 12.80
N PHE A 176 7.42 -4.66 12.78
CA PHE A 176 7.19 -3.39 13.45
C PHE A 176 7.49 -3.49 14.96
N ARG A 177 7.02 -4.54 15.63
CA ARG A 177 7.29 -4.77 17.06
C ARG A 177 8.80 -4.84 17.34
N ALA A 178 9.53 -5.63 16.56
CA ALA A 178 10.97 -5.73 16.70
C ALA A 178 11.70 -4.39 16.50
N MET A 179 11.28 -3.60 15.49
CA MET A 179 11.85 -2.28 15.21
C MET A 179 11.47 -1.22 16.24
N ALA A 180 10.29 -1.34 16.86
CA ALA A 180 9.78 -0.43 17.88
C ALA A 180 10.31 -0.73 19.30
N GLY A 181 11.05 -1.83 19.46
CA GLY A 181 11.54 -2.28 20.77
C GLY A 181 10.44 -2.85 21.67
N LEU A 182 9.36 -3.35 21.06
CA LEU A 182 8.29 -4.09 21.74
C LEU A 182 8.65 -5.58 21.81
N ASP A 183 8.17 -6.27 22.85
CA ASP A 183 8.39 -7.70 22.96
C ASP A 183 7.80 -8.42 21.74
N VAL A 184 8.58 -9.30 21.14
CA VAL A 184 8.10 -10.18 20.07
C VAL A 184 7.22 -11.23 20.73
N LEU A 185 5.95 -11.32 20.32
CA LEU A 185 5.07 -12.36 20.80
C LEU A 185 5.67 -13.73 20.46
N GLU A 186 5.84 -14.60 21.46
CA GLU A 186 6.21 -15.98 21.16
C GLU A 186 5.11 -16.59 20.27
N PRO A 187 5.48 -17.31 19.19
CA PRO A 187 4.48 -17.98 18.37
C PRO A 187 3.66 -18.90 19.26
N ALA A 188 2.33 -18.89 19.09
CA ALA A 188 1.45 -19.78 19.80
C ALA A 188 1.98 -21.21 19.64
N LYS A 189 2.31 -21.87 20.74
CA LYS A 189 2.76 -23.26 20.71
C LYS A 189 1.68 -24.11 20.05
N PRO A 190 2.04 -25.01 19.12
CA PRO A 190 1.10 -25.89 18.41
C PRO A 190 0.33 -26.82 19.37
#